data_a8ddf5d44368c87f170bc38f278157e5
#
_entry.id   a8ddf5d44368c87f170bc38f278157e5
#
_cell.length_a   1.000
_cell.length_b   1.000
_cell.length_c   1.000
_cell.angle_alpha   90.00
_cell.angle_beta   90.00
_cell.angle_gamma   90.00
#
_symmetry.space_group_name_H-M   'P 1'
#
loop_
_entity.id
_entity.type
_entity.pdbx_description
1 polymer ?
#
loop_
_entity_poly.entity_id
_entity_poly.type
_entity_poly.pdbx_seq_one_letter_code
_entity_poly.pdbx_strand_id
1 'polypeptide(L)'
;MKKKKLKKGNKGITLVALVVTIVVLLILAGISLNLVLGQNGIISRAQDARNQTAEGKANTEKAVNALTDEMEAYVKENEGGSGNNGGNNGGNSGNGTATEKPETTTTDTSVSFSTAYGRIDVVWLDKNNNVISNPLEPVMMSGMTKVAWNGTTEITPSTNAEWYSYTAQTGTTDGKTSKWANAKNDGSYFVWIPRYAYRITYYSSQSSTDATGYYDGFGMWSASDKKVKYALDTGAKTVVSNGKSYIVHPAFETDINLGGWDSQLSGIWVAKYEMSMETNGSHTETGSSSVGNVTTSSTVKAVSKPNVSSWRNINIGNSYTNSYNYDRDKESHLMKNSEWGAVAYLTQSQYGRNGNEITINGSSSFITGTGGVEASTTGNLYGIYDMSGGAWEKVAAFNDTDSNNYETTYGSSFAGTAKASTKYATKYSNNSTTNSGTLLYTVGKTGDSTKEVYTGSGTANWFSDYSHFSYLSYPFFVRGGDRSRGSSAGVFSSSYDGGDGQRLLFVPCCVGRCVAL
;
A
#
# COMPACT_ATOMS: atom_id res chain seq x y z
N MET A 1 44.08 77.28 20.11
CA MET A 1 43.31 76.04 19.89
C MET A 1 43.26 75.74 18.39
N LYS A 2 44.05 74.76 17.89
CA LYS A 2 44.05 74.37 16.46
C LYS A 2 43.08 73.17 16.27
N LYS A 3 42.03 73.35 15.48
CA LYS A 3 41.07 72.28 15.10
C LYS A 3 41.74 71.35 14.07
N LYS A 4 41.99 70.11 14.43
CA LYS A 4 42.43 69.04 13.51
C LYS A 4 41.18 68.57 12.67
N LYS A 5 41.26 68.79 11.34
CA LYS A 5 40.32 68.21 10.39
C LYS A 5 40.65 66.73 10.18
N LEU A 6 39.73 65.83 10.53
CA LEU A 6 39.80 64.41 10.15
C LEU A 6 39.54 64.28 8.65
N LYS A 7 40.49 63.76 7.90
CA LYS A 7 40.30 63.32 6.50
C LYS A 7 39.54 62.01 6.50
N LYS A 8 38.29 62.01 5.95
CA LYS A 8 37.57 60.83 5.61
C LYS A 8 38.22 60.15 4.40
N GLY A 9 38.93 59.04 4.60
CA GLY A 9 39.49 58.27 3.50
C GLY A 9 38.38 57.46 2.83
N ASN A 10 38.07 57.79 1.59
CA ASN A 10 37.23 56.94 0.74
C ASN A 10 38.00 55.65 0.39
N LYS A 11 37.69 54.52 1.02
CA LYS A 11 38.21 53.23 0.59
C LYS A 11 37.45 52.83 -0.67
N GLY A 12 38.01 53.07 -1.84
CA GLY A 12 37.46 52.54 -3.09
C GLY A 12 37.55 51.01 -3.11
N ILE A 13 36.56 50.38 -3.68
CA ILE A 13 36.54 48.92 -3.96
C ILE A 13 37.72 48.66 -4.91
N THR A 14 38.59 47.70 -4.58
CA THR A 14 39.68 47.32 -5.48
C THR A 14 39.12 46.72 -6.76
N LEU A 15 39.78 46.92 -7.92
CA LEU A 15 39.37 46.38 -9.22
C LEU A 15 39.11 44.88 -9.14
N VAL A 16 39.93 44.16 -8.39
CA VAL A 16 39.77 42.70 -8.16
C VAL A 16 38.48 42.37 -7.42
N ALA A 17 38.14 43.12 -6.37
CA ALA A 17 36.91 42.92 -5.63
C ALA A 17 35.66 43.17 -6.50
N LEU A 18 35.71 44.19 -7.37
CA LEU A 18 34.65 44.48 -8.32
C LEU A 18 34.46 43.36 -9.34
N VAL A 19 35.55 42.85 -9.94
CA VAL A 19 35.51 41.75 -10.91
C VAL A 19 34.98 40.47 -10.27
N VAL A 20 35.45 40.10 -9.07
CA VAL A 20 34.94 38.92 -8.34
C VAL A 20 33.45 39.07 -8.05
N THR A 21 33.00 40.25 -7.62
CA THR A 21 31.57 40.49 -7.36
C THR A 21 30.73 40.31 -8.63
N ILE A 22 31.18 40.85 -9.77
CA ILE A 22 30.48 40.70 -11.05
C ILE A 22 30.42 39.23 -11.48
N VAL A 23 31.51 38.48 -11.38
CA VAL A 23 31.55 37.05 -11.72
C VAL A 23 30.60 36.24 -10.82
N VAL A 24 30.60 36.49 -9.52
CA VAL A 24 29.68 35.82 -8.59
C VAL A 24 28.22 36.15 -8.93
N LEU A 25 27.89 37.39 -9.23
CA LEU A 25 26.54 37.81 -9.62
C LEU A 25 26.10 37.15 -10.94
N LEU A 26 26.99 37.01 -11.93
CA LEU A 26 26.69 36.32 -13.19
C LEU A 26 26.45 34.81 -12.99
N ILE A 27 27.21 34.16 -12.12
CA ILE A 27 27.00 32.75 -11.78
C ILE A 27 25.67 32.58 -11.06
N LEU A 28 25.36 33.40 -10.06
CA LEU A 28 24.09 33.35 -9.34
C LEU A 28 22.90 33.64 -10.25
N ALA A 29 23.03 34.62 -11.17
CA ALA A 29 21.98 34.90 -12.16
C ALA A 29 21.79 33.73 -13.12
N GLY A 30 22.86 33.06 -13.57
CA GLY A 30 22.79 31.88 -14.43
C GLY A 30 22.11 30.68 -13.74
N ILE A 31 22.44 30.43 -12.46
CA ILE A 31 21.79 29.38 -11.66
C ILE A 31 20.31 29.70 -11.45
N SER A 32 19.98 30.94 -11.11
CA SER A 32 18.61 31.38 -10.90
C SER A 32 17.76 31.30 -12.18
N LEU A 33 18.29 31.68 -13.33
CA LEU A 33 17.65 31.57 -14.62
C LEU A 33 17.40 30.10 -15.01
N ASN A 34 18.37 29.23 -14.78
CA ASN A 34 18.22 27.79 -15.06
C ASN A 34 17.18 27.12 -14.14
N LEU A 35 17.09 27.54 -12.89
CA LEU A 35 16.07 27.06 -11.94
C LEU A 35 14.64 27.47 -12.34
N VAL A 36 14.48 28.64 -12.98
CA VAL A 36 13.18 29.18 -13.38
C VAL A 36 12.80 28.74 -14.81
N LEU A 37 13.72 28.80 -15.76
CA LEU A 37 13.49 28.63 -17.20
C LEU A 37 14.07 27.33 -17.78
N GLY A 38 14.87 26.57 -17.03
CA GLY A 38 15.45 25.30 -17.49
C GLY A 38 14.39 24.24 -17.76
N GLN A 39 14.76 23.15 -18.47
CA GLN A 39 13.86 22.05 -18.81
C GLN A 39 13.15 21.42 -17.58
N ASN A 40 13.75 21.51 -16.41
CA ASN A 40 13.17 21.12 -15.12
C ASN A 40 12.84 22.32 -14.22
N GLY A 41 12.75 23.51 -14.79
CA GLY A 41 12.49 24.75 -14.06
C GLY A 41 11.02 24.88 -13.61
N ILE A 42 10.76 25.83 -12.72
CA ILE A 42 9.44 26.07 -12.13
C ILE A 42 8.38 26.34 -13.22
N ILE A 43 8.75 27.05 -14.30
CA ILE A 43 7.81 27.37 -15.40
C ILE A 43 7.48 26.12 -16.22
N SER A 44 8.47 25.27 -16.51
CA SER A 44 8.24 24.00 -17.21
C SER A 44 7.30 23.10 -16.40
N ARG A 45 7.56 22.92 -15.11
CA ARG A 45 6.70 22.13 -14.21
C ARG A 45 5.28 22.71 -14.08
N ALA A 46 5.14 24.03 -14.09
CA ALA A 46 3.82 24.67 -14.06
C ALA A 46 3.05 24.46 -15.37
N GLN A 47 3.73 24.44 -16.51
CA GLN A 47 3.13 24.14 -17.82
C GLN A 47 2.73 22.67 -17.91
N ASP A 48 3.58 21.75 -17.44
CA ASP A 48 3.28 20.32 -17.41
C ASP A 48 2.09 20.02 -16.51
N ALA A 49 2.03 20.62 -15.32
CA ALA A 49 0.89 20.51 -14.42
C ALA A 49 -0.42 21.05 -15.04
N ARG A 50 -0.31 22.16 -15.80
CA ARG A 50 -1.46 22.74 -16.51
C ARG A 50 -1.94 21.84 -17.66
N ASN A 51 -1.02 21.23 -18.40
CA ASN A 51 -1.34 20.31 -19.49
C ASN A 51 -1.97 19.02 -18.92
N GLN A 52 -1.41 18.44 -17.85
CA GLN A 52 -1.99 17.30 -17.16
C GLN A 52 -3.39 17.59 -16.60
N THR A 53 -3.62 18.80 -16.09
CA THR A 53 -4.95 19.23 -15.61
C THR A 53 -5.93 19.35 -16.77
N ALA A 54 -5.50 19.85 -17.94
CA ALA A 54 -6.32 19.95 -19.14
C ALA A 54 -6.68 18.57 -19.71
N GLU A 55 -5.70 17.64 -19.77
CA GLU A 55 -5.92 16.26 -20.18
C GLU A 55 -6.84 15.52 -19.20
N GLY A 56 -6.65 15.72 -17.89
CA GLY A 56 -7.53 15.18 -16.85
C GLY A 56 -8.98 15.65 -17.01
N LYS A 57 -9.20 16.94 -17.30
CA LYS A 57 -10.54 17.49 -17.57
C LYS A 57 -11.15 16.89 -18.83
N ALA A 58 -10.39 16.80 -19.93
CA ALA A 58 -10.89 16.23 -21.19
C ALA A 58 -11.25 14.73 -21.04
N ASN A 59 -10.47 13.97 -20.26
CA ASN A 59 -10.78 12.59 -19.96
C ASN A 59 -12.01 12.44 -19.04
N THR A 60 -12.19 13.37 -18.09
CA THR A 60 -13.37 13.40 -17.23
C THR A 60 -14.62 13.76 -18.03
N GLU A 61 -14.55 14.73 -18.95
CA GLU A 61 -15.66 15.06 -19.85
C GLU A 61 -16.04 13.90 -20.76
N LYS A 62 -15.06 13.20 -21.33
CA LYS A 62 -15.33 11.99 -22.14
C LYS A 62 -15.99 10.88 -21.32
N ALA A 63 -15.55 10.67 -20.08
CA ALA A 63 -16.13 9.68 -19.19
C ALA A 63 -17.55 10.04 -18.77
N VAL A 64 -17.81 11.31 -18.48
CA VAL A 64 -19.15 11.82 -18.15
C VAL A 64 -20.08 11.70 -19.35
N ASN A 65 -19.64 12.06 -20.55
CA ASN A 65 -20.44 11.95 -21.76
C ASN A 65 -20.78 10.49 -22.09
N ALA A 66 -19.80 9.57 -21.99
CA ALA A 66 -20.04 8.15 -22.17
C ALA A 66 -21.06 7.60 -21.15
N LEU A 67 -20.99 8.05 -19.89
CA LEU A 67 -21.95 7.66 -18.85
C LEU A 67 -23.34 8.24 -19.12
N THR A 68 -23.42 9.46 -19.66
CA THR A 68 -24.68 10.10 -20.05
C THR A 68 -25.33 9.36 -21.21
N ASP A 69 -24.55 9.01 -22.24
CA ASP A 69 -25.02 8.23 -23.39
C ASP A 69 -25.53 6.85 -22.97
N GLU A 70 -24.86 6.19 -22.03
CA GLU A 70 -25.27 4.91 -21.45
C GLU A 70 -26.58 5.03 -20.63
N MET A 71 -26.71 6.11 -19.85
CA MET A 71 -27.95 6.42 -19.13
C MET A 71 -29.11 6.74 -20.07
N GLU A 72 -28.89 7.50 -21.13
CA GLU A 72 -29.93 7.81 -22.13
C GLU A 72 -30.36 6.53 -22.89
N ALA A 73 -29.43 5.64 -23.20
CA ALA A 73 -29.74 4.35 -23.80
C ALA A 73 -30.60 3.48 -22.86
N TYR A 74 -30.24 3.43 -21.57
CA TYR A 74 -30.99 2.69 -20.55
C TYR A 74 -32.40 3.25 -20.32
N VAL A 75 -32.57 4.57 -20.33
CA VAL A 75 -33.88 5.24 -20.22
C VAL A 75 -34.74 4.95 -21.44
N LYS A 76 -34.19 4.99 -22.65
CA LYS A 76 -34.89 4.65 -23.89
C LYS A 76 -35.37 3.19 -23.94
N GLU A 77 -34.57 2.29 -23.40
CA GLU A 77 -34.91 0.86 -23.33
C GLU A 77 -36.04 0.58 -22.33
N ASN A 78 -36.19 1.41 -21.29
CA ASN A 78 -37.19 1.25 -20.23
C ASN A 78 -38.45 2.12 -20.38
N GLU A 79 -38.50 3.11 -21.29
CA GLU A 79 -39.69 3.93 -21.56
C GLU A 79 -40.66 3.30 -22.57
N GLY A 80 -40.33 2.15 -23.15
CA GLY A 80 -41.15 1.42 -24.13
C GLY A 80 -42.18 0.45 -23.58
N GLY A 81 -42.59 0.57 -22.33
CA GLY A 81 -43.45 -0.42 -21.68
C GLY A 81 -44.58 0.11 -20.82
N SER A 82 -45.50 0.90 -21.35
CA SER A 82 -46.82 1.10 -20.69
C SER A 82 -47.95 1.10 -21.70
N GLY A 83 -48.75 0.02 -21.70
CA GLY A 83 -49.94 -0.08 -22.56
C GLY A 83 -50.62 -1.44 -22.50
N ASN A 84 -51.28 -1.68 -21.44
CA ASN A 84 -52.60 -2.35 -21.26
C ASN A 84 -53.05 -3.55 -22.12
N ASN A 85 -53.36 -4.63 -21.41
CA ASN A 85 -54.56 -5.52 -21.52
C ASN A 85 -54.72 -6.54 -22.65
N GLY A 86 -54.82 -7.78 -22.20
CA GLY A 86 -55.94 -8.69 -22.61
C GLY A 86 -55.66 -9.66 -23.73
N GLY A 87 -55.65 -10.96 -23.38
CA GLY A 87 -56.31 -11.99 -24.20
C GLY A 87 -55.45 -12.88 -25.09
N ASN A 88 -55.11 -14.02 -24.55
CA ASN A 88 -55.33 -15.35 -25.15
C ASN A 88 -54.76 -15.79 -26.52
N ASN A 89 -54.03 -16.87 -26.46
CA ASN A 89 -53.93 -18.01 -27.41
C ASN A 89 -53.07 -17.91 -28.68
N GLY A 90 -52.14 -18.83 -28.72
CA GLY A 90 -51.94 -19.70 -29.91
C GLY A 90 -50.73 -19.41 -30.81
N GLY A 91 -49.75 -20.28 -30.73
CA GLY A 91 -49.18 -20.84 -31.95
C GLY A 91 -47.87 -20.25 -32.52
N ASN A 92 -46.81 -20.93 -32.19
CA ASN A 92 -45.79 -21.46 -33.11
C ASN A 92 -44.88 -20.55 -33.95
N SER A 93 -43.62 -20.84 -33.79
CA SER A 93 -42.50 -20.83 -34.74
C SER A 93 -41.87 -19.50 -35.18
N GLY A 94 -40.61 -19.41 -34.85
CA GLY A 94 -39.64 -18.96 -35.85
C GLY A 94 -38.59 -17.98 -35.38
N ASN A 95 -37.43 -18.54 -35.09
CA ASN A 95 -36.10 -18.01 -35.38
C ASN A 95 -35.58 -16.78 -34.61
N GLY A 96 -34.85 -17.04 -33.61
CA GLY A 96 -33.48 -16.78 -33.33
C GLY A 96 -32.91 -15.37 -33.45
N THR A 97 -32.85 -14.68 -32.36
CA THR A 97 -31.68 -13.84 -32.05
C THR A 97 -31.33 -14.14 -30.60
N ALA A 98 -30.09 -14.54 -30.38
CA ALA A 98 -29.57 -14.94 -29.09
C ALA A 98 -29.53 -13.71 -28.17
N THR A 99 -30.52 -13.64 -27.29
CA THR A 99 -30.37 -12.89 -26.03
C THR A 99 -29.39 -13.67 -25.20
N GLU A 100 -28.24 -13.09 -24.91
CA GLU A 100 -27.30 -13.65 -23.94
C GLU A 100 -28.05 -13.87 -22.63
N LYS A 101 -28.27 -15.14 -22.34
CA LYS A 101 -28.71 -15.61 -21.04
C LYS A 101 -27.66 -15.15 -20.02
N PRO A 102 -28.06 -14.55 -18.88
CA PRO A 102 -27.11 -14.28 -17.81
C PRO A 102 -26.36 -15.58 -17.54
N GLU A 103 -25.03 -15.54 -17.62
CA GLU A 103 -24.19 -16.68 -17.27
C GLU A 103 -24.61 -17.15 -15.87
N THR A 104 -25.14 -18.35 -15.82
CA THR A 104 -25.23 -19.12 -14.59
C THR A 104 -23.79 -19.37 -14.20
N THR A 105 -23.23 -18.50 -13.36
CA THR A 105 -21.98 -18.77 -12.67
C THR A 105 -22.16 -20.08 -11.95
N THR A 106 -21.48 -21.11 -12.42
CA THR A 106 -21.29 -22.35 -11.69
C THR A 106 -20.70 -21.96 -10.35
N THR A 107 -21.50 -22.02 -9.32
CA THR A 107 -21.08 -21.82 -7.94
C THR A 107 -20.04 -22.88 -7.65
N ASP A 108 -18.80 -22.45 -7.46
CA ASP A 108 -17.81 -23.29 -6.80
C ASP A 108 -18.22 -23.36 -5.32
N THR A 109 -19.05 -24.36 -5.00
CA THR A 109 -19.61 -24.60 -3.66
C THR A 109 -18.56 -25.14 -2.69
N SER A 110 -17.30 -25.22 -3.11
CA SER A 110 -16.22 -25.83 -2.34
C SER A 110 -15.48 -24.85 -1.42
N VAL A 111 -15.75 -23.55 -1.50
CA VAL A 111 -15.04 -22.54 -0.71
C VAL A 111 -15.79 -22.25 0.60
N SER A 112 -15.20 -22.60 1.73
CA SER A 112 -15.72 -22.26 3.05
C SER A 112 -15.35 -20.81 3.40
N PHE A 113 -16.22 -19.86 3.11
CA PHE A 113 -16.04 -18.43 3.39
C PHE A 113 -16.52 -18.03 4.79
N SER A 114 -16.18 -18.79 5.80
CA SER A 114 -16.81 -18.64 7.12
C SER A 114 -16.54 -17.31 7.84
N THR A 115 -15.58 -16.50 7.37
CA THR A 115 -15.16 -15.26 8.05
C THR A 115 -14.86 -14.08 7.13
N ALA A 116 -14.69 -14.28 5.83
CA ALA A 116 -14.48 -13.19 4.88
C ALA A 116 -15.80 -12.60 4.37
N TYR A 117 -15.87 -11.28 4.26
CA TYR A 117 -17.02 -10.59 3.66
C TYR A 117 -16.94 -10.47 2.14
N GLY A 118 -15.98 -11.11 1.52
CA GLY A 118 -15.77 -11.06 0.08
C GLY A 118 -14.60 -11.90 -0.38
N ARG A 119 -14.31 -11.81 -1.68
CA ARG A 119 -13.17 -12.44 -2.34
C ARG A 119 -12.35 -11.39 -3.06
N ILE A 120 -11.04 -11.57 -3.05
CA ILE A 120 -10.11 -10.74 -3.79
C ILE A 120 -9.55 -11.54 -4.96
N ASP A 121 -9.79 -11.06 -6.18
CA ASP A 121 -9.20 -11.59 -7.40
C ASP A 121 -8.08 -10.66 -7.85
N VAL A 122 -6.97 -11.22 -8.31
CA VAL A 122 -5.78 -10.49 -8.77
C VAL A 122 -5.45 -10.85 -10.20
N VAL A 123 -5.08 -9.85 -11.01
CA VAL A 123 -4.49 -10.01 -12.33
C VAL A 123 -3.14 -9.29 -12.38
N TRP A 124 -2.16 -9.91 -13.03
CA TRP A 124 -0.82 -9.35 -13.15
C TRP A 124 -0.77 -8.25 -14.20
N LEU A 125 0.05 -7.25 -13.96
CA LEU A 125 0.20 -6.10 -14.85
C LEU A 125 1.66 -5.89 -15.25
N ASP A 126 1.86 -5.44 -16.48
CA ASP A 126 3.11 -4.78 -16.86
C ASP A 126 3.15 -3.32 -16.37
N LYS A 127 4.25 -2.61 -16.59
CA LYS A 127 4.41 -1.22 -16.18
C LYS A 127 3.48 -0.24 -16.93
N ASN A 128 2.91 -0.65 -18.06
CA ASN A 128 1.98 0.14 -18.85
C ASN A 128 0.51 -0.16 -18.51
N ASN A 129 0.28 -0.96 -17.45
CA ASN A 129 -1.03 -1.43 -17.01
C ASN A 129 -1.71 -2.41 -18.00
N ASN A 130 -0.97 -3.07 -18.88
CA ASN A 130 -1.53 -4.18 -19.64
C ASN A 130 -1.61 -5.42 -18.76
N VAL A 131 -2.71 -6.16 -18.86
CA VAL A 131 -2.88 -7.45 -18.19
C VAL A 131 -1.98 -8.49 -18.85
N ILE A 132 -1.19 -9.19 -18.03
CA ILE A 132 -0.23 -10.23 -18.46
C ILE A 132 -0.53 -11.56 -17.74
N SER A 133 -0.12 -12.67 -18.33
CA SER A 133 -0.40 -14.02 -17.79
C SER A 133 0.46 -14.39 -16.58
N ASN A 134 1.68 -13.86 -16.50
CA ASN A 134 2.62 -14.14 -15.40
C ASN A 134 3.06 -12.83 -14.76
N PRO A 135 3.37 -12.81 -13.44
CA PRO A 135 3.87 -11.60 -12.79
C PRO A 135 5.21 -11.17 -13.39
N LEU A 136 5.48 -9.87 -13.33
CA LEU A 136 6.80 -9.34 -13.68
C LEU A 136 7.88 -9.97 -12.80
N GLU A 137 9.02 -10.26 -13.41
CA GLU A 137 10.16 -10.84 -12.70
C GLU A 137 10.62 -9.95 -11.52
N PRO A 138 11.04 -10.56 -10.41
CA PRO A 138 11.62 -9.82 -9.30
C PRO A 138 12.89 -9.08 -9.72
N VAL A 139 12.93 -7.79 -9.44
CA VAL A 139 14.11 -6.97 -9.72
C VAL A 139 15.15 -7.19 -8.63
N MET A 140 16.22 -7.89 -8.95
CA MET A 140 17.35 -8.08 -8.04
C MET A 140 18.19 -6.81 -7.96
N MET A 141 18.38 -6.32 -6.75
CA MET A 141 19.22 -5.15 -6.48
C MET A 141 20.64 -5.58 -6.07
N SER A 142 21.61 -4.68 -6.20
CA SER A 142 22.99 -4.94 -5.80
C SER A 142 23.06 -5.46 -4.36
N GLY A 143 23.84 -6.52 -4.14
CA GLY A 143 24.00 -7.17 -2.83
C GLY A 143 22.89 -8.15 -2.46
N MET A 144 21.79 -8.23 -3.20
CA MET A 144 20.77 -9.25 -2.97
C MET A 144 21.16 -10.61 -3.57
N THR A 145 20.80 -11.67 -2.87
CA THR A 145 20.94 -13.06 -3.31
C THR A 145 19.58 -13.76 -3.28
N LYS A 146 19.30 -14.57 -4.32
CA LYS A 146 18.06 -15.36 -4.42
C LYS A 146 18.02 -16.42 -3.32
N VAL A 147 16.83 -16.65 -2.77
CA VAL A 147 16.58 -17.68 -1.73
C VAL A 147 15.39 -18.53 -2.13
N ALA A 148 15.53 -19.83 -1.97
CA ALA A 148 14.47 -20.82 -2.09
C ALA A 148 14.65 -21.93 -1.04
N TRP A 149 13.73 -22.89 -1.00
CA TRP A 149 13.78 -24.01 -0.07
C TRP A 149 13.58 -25.34 -0.79
N ASN A 150 14.42 -26.31 -0.44
CA ASN A 150 14.20 -27.73 -0.74
C ASN A 150 13.73 -28.41 0.56
N GLY A 151 12.43 -28.68 0.65
CA GLY A 151 11.79 -29.01 1.91
C GLY A 151 11.92 -27.83 2.89
N THR A 152 12.60 -28.02 4.01
CA THR A 152 12.90 -26.98 5.01
C THR A 152 14.30 -26.39 4.89
N THR A 153 15.13 -26.93 4.00
CA THR A 153 16.53 -26.50 3.82
C THR A 153 16.57 -25.34 2.84
N GLU A 154 17.16 -24.23 3.28
CA GLU A 154 17.42 -23.07 2.42
C GLU A 154 18.45 -23.41 1.34
N ILE A 155 18.17 -23.00 0.10
CA ILE A 155 19.06 -23.17 -1.05
C ILE A 155 19.17 -21.87 -1.84
N THR A 156 20.24 -21.74 -2.62
CA THR A 156 20.33 -20.76 -3.69
C THR A 156 19.74 -21.39 -4.95
N PRO A 157 18.61 -20.89 -5.49
CA PRO A 157 17.98 -21.50 -6.66
C PRO A 157 18.81 -21.31 -7.92
N SER A 158 18.88 -22.35 -8.76
CA SER A 158 19.59 -22.33 -10.04
C SER A 158 18.70 -21.86 -11.20
N THR A 159 17.39 -21.97 -11.06
CA THR A 159 16.40 -21.56 -12.07
C THR A 159 15.32 -20.66 -11.45
N ASN A 160 14.62 -19.90 -12.28
CA ASN A 160 13.47 -19.11 -11.81
C ASN A 160 12.34 -20.02 -11.29
N ALA A 161 12.13 -21.19 -11.88
CA ALA A 161 11.11 -22.15 -11.43
C ALA A 161 11.41 -22.73 -10.02
N GLU A 162 12.68 -22.87 -9.66
CA GLU A 162 13.06 -23.20 -8.28
C GLU A 162 12.87 -22.03 -7.35
N TRP A 163 13.06 -20.79 -7.84
CA TRP A 163 13.04 -19.60 -7.03
C TRP A 163 11.62 -19.18 -6.65
N TYR A 164 10.73 -19.02 -7.65
CA TYR A 164 9.37 -18.56 -7.42
C TYR A 164 8.36 -19.17 -8.40
N SER A 165 7.11 -19.23 -7.96
CA SER A 165 5.96 -19.61 -8.79
C SER A 165 4.70 -19.03 -8.15
N TYR A 166 4.14 -17.97 -8.75
CA TYR A 166 2.87 -17.42 -8.30
C TYR A 166 1.73 -18.24 -8.89
N THR A 167 1.47 -19.39 -8.26
CA THR A 167 0.47 -20.35 -8.72
C THR A 167 -0.88 -20.03 -8.09
N ALA A 168 -1.91 -19.85 -8.92
CA ALA A 168 -3.25 -19.65 -8.44
C ALA A 168 -3.76 -20.91 -7.72
N GLN A 169 -4.31 -20.73 -6.54
CA GLN A 169 -4.96 -21.78 -5.78
C GLN A 169 -6.39 -21.98 -6.31
N THR A 170 -6.82 -23.22 -6.44
CA THR A 170 -8.16 -23.58 -6.89
C THR A 170 -8.90 -24.35 -5.80
N GLY A 171 -10.17 -24.02 -5.61
CA GLY A 171 -11.00 -24.68 -4.60
C GLY A 171 -10.70 -24.21 -3.17
N THR A 172 -11.24 -24.96 -2.19
CA THR A 172 -11.09 -24.67 -0.75
C THR A 172 -9.81 -25.22 -0.14
N THR A 173 -9.22 -26.21 -0.77
CA THR A 173 -7.96 -26.75 -0.30
C THR A 173 -6.89 -25.70 -0.50
N ASP A 174 -6.41 -25.19 0.61
CA ASP A 174 -5.22 -24.40 0.75
C ASP A 174 -4.03 -25.25 0.22
N GLY A 175 -3.87 -25.29 -1.11
CA GLY A 175 -2.84 -26.09 -1.77
C GLY A 175 -1.43 -25.61 -1.49
N LYS A 176 -1.30 -24.40 -0.90
CA LYS A 176 -0.05 -23.77 -0.45
C LYS A 176 1.09 -23.90 -1.47
N THR A 177 0.71 -23.81 -2.76
CA THR A 177 1.62 -24.05 -3.88
C THR A 177 2.30 -22.80 -4.39
N SER A 178 1.74 -21.62 -4.06
CA SER A 178 2.32 -20.35 -4.48
C SER A 178 3.63 -20.08 -3.75
N LYS A 179 4.69 -19.85 -4.52
CA LYS A 179 6.02 -19.51 -4.02
C LYS A 179 6.32 -18.07 -4.39
N TRP A 180 6.16 -17.15 -3.46
CA TRP A 180 6.58 -15.77 -3.70
C TRP A 180 8.10 -15.70 -3.70
N ALA A 181 8.69 -14.87 -4.57
CA ALA A 181 10.14 -14.79 -4.68
C ALA A 181 10.75 -14.24 -3.39
N ASN A 182 11.79 -14.88 -2.91
CA ASN A 182 12.53 -14.49 -1.71
C ASN A 182 13.98 -14.13 -2.05
N ALA A 183 14.52 -13.15 -1.34
CA ALA A 183 15.92 -12.75 -1.43
C ALA A 183 16.49 -12.39 -0.06
N LYS A 184 17.81 -12.42 0.04
CA LYS A 184 18.57 -11.90 1.18
C LYS A 184 19.36 -10.67 0.79
N ASN A 185 19.47 -9.73 1.73
CA ASN A 185 20.36 -8.57 1.67
C ASN A 185 20.92 -8.31 3.07
N ASP A 186 22.22 -8.29 3.23
CA ASP A 186 22.92 -8.10 4.53
C ASP A 186 22.30 -8.89 5.68
N GLY A 187 22.03 -10.19 5.42
CA GLY A 187 21.45 -11.11 6.39
C GLY A 187 19.94 -10.99 6.63
N SER A 188 19.28 -10.00 6.08
CA SER A 188 17.82 -9.83 6.14
C SER A 188 17.13 -10.52 4.98
N TYR A 189 15.93 -11.06 5.23
CA TYR A 189 15.10 -11.70 4.22
C TYR A 189 14.01 -10.75 3.71
N PHE A 190 13.77 -10.80 2.41
CA PHE A 190 12.75 -10.02 1.72
C PHE A 190 11.92 -10.90 0.80
N VAL A 191 10.67 -10.49 0.57
CA VAL A 191 9.70 -11.14 -0.30
C VAL A 191 9.24 -10.15 -1.36
N TRP A 192 9.19 -10.59 -2.61
CA TRP A 192 8.76 -9.78 -3.74
C TRP A 192 7.24 -9.77 -3.88
N ILE A 193 6.67 -8.58 -3.95
CA ILE A 193 5.27 -8.33 -4.27
C ILE A 193 5.23 -7.74 -5.68
N PRO A 194 4.86 -8.52 -6.70
CA PRO A 194 4.81 -8.05 -8.08
C PRO A 194 3.67 -7.06 -8.30
N ARG A 195 3.77 -6.23 -9.35
CA ARG A 195 2.70 -5.33 -9.78
C ARG A 195 1.45 -6.09 -10.19
N TYR A 196 0.30 -5.65 -9.72
CA TYR A 196 -0.99 -6.26 -10.01
C TYR A 196 -2.14 -5.25 -9.97
N ALA A 197 -3.28 -5.65 -10.54
CA ALA A 197 -4.58 -5.05 -10.25
C ALA A 197 -5.46 -6.04 -9.48
N TYR A 198 -6.36 -5.54 -8.67
CA TYR A 198 -7.24 -6.32 -7.84
C TYR A 198 -8.70 -5.96 -8.05
N ARG A 199 -9.58 -6.91 -7.76
CA ARG A 199 -11.02 -6.77 -7.77
C ARG A 199 -11.57 -7.39 -6.51
N ILE A 200 -12.50 -6.73 -5.86
CA ILE A 200 -13.18 -7.25 -4.68
C ILE A 200 -14.62 -7.59 -5.06
N THR A 201 -15.01 -8.84 -4.85
CA THR A 201 -16.39 -9.30 -4.92
C THR A 201 -16.90 -9.42 -3.50
N TYR A 202 -17.88 -8.59 -3.13
CA TYR A 202 -18.44 -8.57 -1.79
C TYR A 202 -19.56 -9.58 -1.64
N TYR A 203 -19.65 -10.26 -0.50
CA TYR A 203 -20.74 -11.18 -0.19
C TYR A 203 -21.89 -10.45 0.49
N SER A 204 -23.13 -10.94 0.29
CA SER A 204 -24.32 -10.35 0.88
C SER A 204 -24.43 -10.54 2.40
N SER A 205 -23.75 -11.55 2.95
CA SER A 205 -23.65 -11.79 4.38
C SER A 205 -22.40 -12.61 4.72
N GLN A 206 -21.89 -12.48 5.93
CA GLN A 206 -20.74 -13.23 6.43
C GLN A 206 -20.98 -14.77 6.49
N SER A 207 -22.22 -15.19 6.62
CA SER A 207 -22.60 -16.62 6.71
C SER A 207 -23.07 -17.21 5.38
N SER A 208 -22.97 -16.46 4.30
CA SER A 208 -23.61 -16.79 3.06
C SER A 208 -22.79 -17.82 2.28
N THR A 209 -23.25 -19.06 2.34
CA THR A 209 -23.15 -20.00 1.24
C THR A 209 -24.11 -19.59 0.10
N ASP A 210 -24.72 -18.42 0.19
CA ASP A 210 -25.72 -17.92 -0.73
C ASP A 210 -25.05 -17.30 -1.95
N ALA A 211 -24.91 -18.12 -2.96
CA ALA A 211 -24.38 -17.77 -4.26
C ALA A 211 -25.19 -16.68 -5.01
N THR A 212 -26.34 -16.30 -4.49
CA THR A 212 -27.22 -15.29 -5.11
C THR A 212 -26.88 -13.86 -4.70
N GLY A 213 -25.90 -13.65 -3.81
CA GLY A 213 -25.60 -12.38 -3.18
C GLY A 213 -24.23 -11.78 -3.49
N TYR A 214 -23.59 -12.13 -4.62
CA TYR A 214 -22.34 -11.49 -5.02
C TYR A 214 -22.61 -10.10 -5.58
N TYR A 215 -21.91 -9.11 -5.06
CA TYR A 215 -21.93 -7.73 -5.56
C TYR A 215 -20.55 -7.34 -6.04
N ASP A 216 -20.46 -7.07 -7.34
CA ASP A 216 -19.33 -6.45 -7.95
C ASP A 216 -19.39 -4.95 -7.74
N GLY A 217 -18.30 -4.37 -7.26
CA GLY A 217 -18.26 -2.93 -7.16
C GLY A 217 -17.11 -2.44 -6.29
N PHE A 218 -17.11 -1.14 -6.08
CA PHE A 218 -16.14 -0.45 -5.26
C PHE A 218 -16.85 0.08 -4.01
N GLY A 219 -16.38 -0.33 -2.81
CA GLY A 219 -16.85 0.21 -1.56
C GLY A 219 -17.53 -0.78 -0.63
N MET A 220 -18.13 -0.23 0.41
CA MET A 220 -18.80 -0.99 1.44
C MET A 220 -20.15 -1.52 0.93
N TRP A 221 -20.42 -2.80 1.14
CA TRP A 221 -21.71 -3.37 0.87
C TRP A 221 -22.76 -2.81 1.85
N SER A 222 -23.90 -2.34 1.32
CA SER A 222 -25.04 -1.89 2.10
C SER A 222 -26.18 -2.91 2.01
N ALA A 223 -26.58 -3.47 3.14
CA ALA A 223 -27.70 -4.41 3.21
C ALA A 223 -29.01 -3.81 2.72
N SER A 224 -29.23 -2.49 2.91
CA SER A 224 -30.43 -1.81 2.45
C SER A 224 -30.48 -1.62 0.94
N ASP A 225 -29.34 -1.27 0.33
CA ASP A 225 -29.29 -0.91 -1.08
C ASP A 225 -28.74 -2.03 -1.96
N LYS A 226 -28.21 -3.07 -1.35
CA LYS A 226 -27.54 -4.19 -2.03
C LYS A 226 -26.49 -3.75 -3.04
N LYS A 227 -25.82 -2.64 -2.76
CA LYS A 227 -24.83 -1.99 -3.62
C LYS A 227 -23.63 -1.54 -2.81
N VAL A 228 -22.51 -1.52 -3.47
CA VAL A 228 -21.27 -0.99 -2.96
C VAL A 228 -21.21 0.52 -3.23
N LYS A 229 -20.84 1.32 -2.22
CA LYS A 229 -21.06 2.78 -2.22
C LYS A 229 -19.81 3.61 -1.95
N TYR A 230 -18.71 3.45 -2.68
CA TYR A 230 -17.71 4.51 -2.68
C TYR A 230 -17.13 4.75 -4.08
N ALA A 231 -16.71 5.98 -4.32
CA ALA A 231 -15.92 6.30 -5.51
C ALA A 231 -14.45 5.92 -5.28
N LEU A 232 -13.78 5.54 -6.34
CA LEU A 232 -12.33 5.43 -6.33
C LEU A 232 -11.70 6.79 -6.03
N ASP A 233 -10.58 6.78 -5.34
CA ASP A 233 -9.83 8.02 -5.12
C ASP A 233 -9.34 8.61 -6.44
N THR A 234 -9.23 9.93 -6.48
CA THR A 234 -8.69 10.65 -7.63
C THR A 234 -7.30 10.11 -7.99
N GLY A 235 -7.10 9.80 -9.26
CA GLY A 235 -5.86 9.20 -9.78
C GLY A 235 -5.84 7.67 -9.78
N ALA A 236 -6.79 6.99 -9.12
CA ALA A 236 -6.91 5.53 -9.20
C ALA A 236 -7.24 5.10 -10.64
N LYS A 237 -6.57 4.06 -11.10
CA LYS A 237 -6.73 3.52 -12.46
C LYS A 237 -7.40 2.16 -12.41
N THR A 238 -8.11 1.83 -13.49
CA THR A 238 -8.71 0.51 -13.67
C THR A 238 -8.22 -0.14 -14.97
N VAL A 239 -8.26 -1.46 -15.00
CA VAL A 239 -8.00 -2.28 -16.20
C VAL A 239 -9.13 -3.29 -16.33
N VAL A 240 -9.36 -3.76 -17.55
CA VAL A 240 -10.37 -4.78 -17.82
C VAL A 240 -9.69 -6.11 -18.16
N SER A 241 -10.12 -7.18 -17.51
CA SER A 241 -9.70 -8.55 -17.79
C SER A 241 -10.92 -9.46 -17.79
N ASN A 242 -11.11 -10.22 -18.86
CA ASN A 242 -12.27 -11.11 -19.04
C ASN A 242 -13.62 -10.43 -18.76
N GLY A 243 -13.80 -9.21 -19.28
CA GLY A 243 -15.02 -8.42 -19.11
C GLY A 243 -15.25 -7.85 -17.70
N LYS A 244 -14.30 -7.99 -16.78
CA LYS A 244 -14.38 -7.50 -15.40
C LYS A 244 -13.39 -6.39 -15.14
N SER A 245 -13.79 -5.37 -14.39
CA SER A 245 -12.91 -4.26 -14.00
C SER A 245 -12.08 -4.60 -12.77
N TYR A 246 -10.80 -4.25 -12.81
CA TYR A 246 -9.83 -4.39 -11.73
C TYR A 246 -9.20 -3.04 -11.44
N ILE A 247 -8.93 -2.74 -10.18
CA ILE A 247 -8.23 -1.53 -9.73
C ILE A 247 -6.73 -1.81 -9.80
N VAL A 248 -5.98 -0.98 -10.53
CA VAL A 248 -4.50 -1.00 -10.47
C VAL A 248 -4.09 -0.66 -9.04
N HIS A 249 -3.29 -1.54 -8.41
CA HIS A 249 -2.96 -1.31 -7.01
C HIS A 249 -2.10 -0.05 -6.82
N PRO A 250 -2.54 0.92 -5.99
CA PRO A 250 -1.89 2.23 -5.86
C PRO A 250 -0.43 2.17 -5.40
N ALA A 251 -0.04 1.14 -4.66
CA ALA A 251 1.34 0.98 -4.18
C ALA A 251 2.40 1.01 -5.29
N PHE A 252 2.01 0.73 -6.54
CA PHE A 252 2.93 0.67 -7.67
C PHE A 252 2.85 1.89 -8.60
N GLU A 253 2.01 2.86 -8.26
CA GLU A 253 1.63 3.97 -9.13
C GLU A 253 2.41 5.27 -8.87
N THR A 254 2.47 6.12 -9.90
CA THR A 254 3.16 7.41 -9.83
C THR A 254 2.27 8.55 -9.32
N ASP A 255 0.94 8.36 -9.28
CA ASP A 255 0.04 9.40 -8.84
C ASP A 255 0.38 9.88 -7.42
N ILE A 256 0.48 11.20 -7.25
CA ILE A 256 0.93 11.83 -6.01
C ILE A 256 -0.04 11.62 -4.83
N ASN A 257 -1.32 11.35 -5.10
CA ASN A 257 -2.30 11.09 -4.06
C ASN A 257 -2.32 9.62 -3.61
N LEU A 258 -1.64 8.74 -4.34
CA LEU A 258 -1.65 7.28 -4.18
C LEU A 258 -0.24 6.73 -3.93
N GLY A 259 0.45 6.25 -4.97
CA GLY A 259 1.79 5.67 -4.85
C GLY A 259 2.90 6.69 -4.70
N GLY A 260 2.82 7.77 -5.44
CA GLY A 260 3.77 8.90 -5.41
C GLY A 260 5.17 8.56 -5.95
N TRP A 261 5.32 7.47 -6.70
CA TRP A 261 6.61 7.05 -7.25
C TRP A 261 7.03 7.90 -8.45
N ASP A 262 8.33 8.05 -8.67
CA ASP A 262 8.88 8.78 -9.82
C ASP A 262 8.60 8.06 -11.16
N SER A 263 8.42 6.74 -11.10
CA SER A 263 8.07 5.88 -12.24
C SER A 263 7.21 4.70 -11.79
N GLN A 264 6.52 4.07 -12.73
CA GLN A 264 5.72 2.86 -12.49
C GLN A 264 6.61 1.73 -12.00
N LEU A 265 6.24 1.11 -10.88
CA LEU A 265 7.00 0.01 -10.31
C LEU A 265 6.56 -1.34 -10.91
N SER A 266 7.53 -2.24 -11.13
CA SER A 266 7.25 -3.65 -11.46
C SER A 266 6.87 -4.47 -10.22
N GLY A 267 7.14 -3.96 -9.03
CA GLY A 267 6.86 -4.57 -7.73
C GLY A 267 7.68 -3.94 -6.63
N ILE A 268 7.56 -4.48 -5.43
CA ILE A 268 8.29 -4.03 -4.23
C ILE A 268 8.86 -5.23 -3.46
N TRP A 269 10.00 -5.04 -2.83
CA TRP A 269 10.54 -5.97 -1.84
C TRP A 269 10.06 -5.60 -0.45
N VAL A 270 9.45 -6.52 0.27
CA VAL A 270 8.95 -6.34 1.64
C VAL A 270 9.74 -7.23 2.58
N ALA A 271 10.12 -6.72 3.75
CA ALA A 271 10.76 -7.53 4.78
C ALA A 271 9.92 -8.76 5.12
N LYS A 272 10.57 -9.93 5.18
CA LYS A 272 9.87 -11.20 5.37
C LYS A 272 9.36 -11.41 6.79
N TYR A 273 10.05 -10.84 7.76
CA TYR A 273 9.74 -10.89 9.18
C TYR A 273 9.73 -9.47 9.76
N GLU A 274 9.06 -9.30 10.87
CA GLU A 274 9.24 -8.11 11.70
C GLU A 274 10.72 -7.82 11.93
N MET A 275 11.10 -6.53 11.94
CA MET A 275 12.49 -6.16 12.14
C MET A 275 12.95 -6.47 13.56
N SER A 276 14.19 -6.89 13.67
CA SER A 276 14.91 -7.11 14.92
C SER A 276 16.11 -6.17 15.01
N MET A 277 16.57 -5.90 16.23
CA MET A 277 17.76 -5.10 16.48
C MET A 277 18.98 -5.99 16.73
N GLU A 278 20.04 -5.74 15.98
CA GLU A 278 21.36 -6.32 16.26
C GLU A 278 22.33 -5.23 16.74
N THR A 279 23.07 -5.51 17.81
CA THR A 279 24.15 -4.66 18.29
C THR A 279 25.47 -5.44 18.22
N ASN A 280 26.43 -4.93 17.46
CA ASN A 280 27.70 -5.61 17.21
C ASN A 280 27.56 -7.06 16.71
N GLY A 281 26.56 -7.30 15.84
CA GLY A 281 26.30 -8.61 15.24
C GLY A 281 25.55 -9.61 16.15
N SER A 282 25.13 -9.20 17.34
CA SER A 282 24.32 -10.01 18.24
C SER A 282 22.91 -9.45 18.37
N HIS A 283 21.92 -10.33 18.40
CA HIS A 283 20.55 -9.93 18.62
C HIS A 283 20.38 -9.25 19.98
N THR A 284 19.63 -8.14 20.01
CA THR A 284 19.39 -7.34 21.22
C THR A 284 17.92 -7.31 21.57
N GLU A 285 17.58 -7.72 22.79
CA GLU A 285 16.22 -7.56 23.32
C GLU A 285 15.89 -6.08 23.54
N THR A 286 14.76 -5.65 23.02
CA THR A 286 14.29 -4.25 23.06
C THR A 286 13.06 -4.06 23.96
N GLY A 287 13.03 -4.77 25.08
CA GLY A 287 11.92 -4.77 26.03
C GLY A 287 11.66 -3.44 26.74
N SER A 288 12.52 -2.43 26.58
CA SER A 288 12.37 -1.10 27.15
C SER A 288 12.70 0.00 26.14
N SER A 289 12.14 1.21 26.33
CA SER A 289 12.39 2.36 25.47
C SER A 289 13.84 2.88 25.56
N SER A 290 14.51 2.67 26.69
CA SER A 290 15.93 3.03 26.84
C SER A 290 16.86 2.21 25.93
N VAL A 291 16.45 1.00 25.54
CA VAL A 291 17.20 0.13 24.63
C VAL A 291 16.63 0.21 23.20
N GLY A 292 15.30 0.17 23.05
CA GLY A 292 14.65 0.08 21.76
C GLY A 292 14.55 1.40 20.99
N ASN A 293 14.45 2.53 21.67
CA ASN A 293 14.23 3.84 21.02
C ASN A 293 15.54 4.48 20.53
N VAL A 294 16.22 3.82 19.61
CA VAL A 294 17.50 4.26 19.03
C VAL A 294 17.45 4.25 17.51
N THR A 295 18.38 4.98 16.89
CA THR A 295 18.61 4.93 15.45
C THR A 295 19.73 3.94 15.10
N THR A 296 19.71 3.43 13.88
CA THR A 296 20.79 2.59 13.35
C THR A 296 22.11 3.35 13.29
N SER A 297 23.21 2.64 13.42
CA SER A 297 24.58 3.17 13.44
C SER A 297 25.54 2.12 12.89
N SER A 298 26.85 2.37 12.96
CA SER A 298 27.87 1.36 12.62
C SER A 298 27.79 0.10 13.49
N THR A 299 27.22 0.19 14.69
CA THR A 299 27.10 -0.93 15.65
C THR A 299 25.68 -1.43 15.86
N VAL A 300 24.67 -0.63 15.50
CA VAL A 300 23.24 -0.97 15.65
C VAL A 300 22.64 -1.15 14.27
N LYS A 301 22.17 -2.34 13.96
CA LYS A 301 21.53 -2.69 12.68
C LYS A 301 20.09 -3.15 12.88
N ALA A 302 19.26 -2.84 11.86
CA ALA A 302 17.94 -3.42 11.69
C ALA A 302 18.06 -4.66 10.79
N VAL A 303 17.49 -5.79 11.21
CA VAL A 303 17.53 -7.04 10.44
C VAL A 303 16.18 -7.73 10.43
N SER A 304 15.82 -8.33 9.29
CA SER A 304 14.60 -9.15 9.14
C SER A 304 15.00 -10.63 9.13
N LYS A 305 14.86 -11.30 10.28
CA LYS A 305 15.28 -12.69 10.48
C LYS A 305 14.22 -13.49 11.25
N PRO A 306 14.11 -14.79 11.03
CA PRO A 306 13.26 -15.63 11.86
C PRO A 306 13.90 -15.92 13.23
N ASN A 307 13.08 -16.30 14.20
CA ASN A 307 13.48 -16.79 15.52
C ASN A 307 14.29 -15.81 16.37
N VAL A 308 14.06 -14.52 16.18
CA VAL A 308 14.65 -13.44 16.99
C VAL A 308 13.53 -12.54 17.53
N SER A 309 13.79 -11.84 18.64
CA SER A 309 12.79 -10.92 19.19
C SER A 309 12.66 -9.68 18.31
N SER A 310 11.44 -9.26 18.10
CA SER A 310 11.12 -8.07 17.31
C SER A 310 11.65 -6.78 17.94
N TRP A 311 12.04 -5.80 17.14
CA TRP A 311 12.48 -4.49 17.61
C TRP A 311 11.30 -3.64 18.08
N ARG A 312 11.09 -3.59 19.38
CA ARG A 312 9.98 -2.91 20.06
C ARG A 312 10.44 -1.66 20.81
N ASN A 313 9.49 -0.91 21.36
CA ASN A 313 9.73 0.31 22.16
C ASN A 313 10.51 1.38 21.40
N ILE A 314 10.25 1.50 20.11
CA ILE A 314 10.82 2.49 19.20
C ILE A 314 9.73 3.48 18.78
N ASN A 315 10.01 4.79 18.82
CA ASN A 315 9.06 5.79 18.33
C ASN A 315 8.95 5.77 16.80
N ILE A 316 7.89 6.38 16.28
CA ILE A 316 7.60 6.37 14.84
C ILE A 316 8.68 7.10 14.02
N GLY A 317 9.26 8.18 14.55
CA GLY A 317 10.33 8.94 13.88
C GLY A 317 11.61 8.15 13.73
N ASN A 318 12.02 7.42 14.78
CA ASN A 318 13.18 6.53 14.71
C ASN A 318 12.89 5.32 13.80
N SER A 319 11.67 4.77 13.84
CA SER A 319 11.25 3.70 12.93
C SER A 319 11.37 4.15 11.47
N TYR A 320 10.85 5.33 11.16
CA TYR A 320 10.96 5.92 9.83
C TYR A 320 12.43 6.15 9.43
N THR A 321 13.21 6.76 10.31
CA THR A 321 14.63 7.06 10.05
C THR A 321 15.45 5.79 9.82
N ASN A 322 15.25 4.76 10.64
CA ASN A 322 15.94 3.48 10.51
C ASN A 322 15.59 2.77 9.20
N SER A 323 14.30 2.77 8.83
CA SER A 323 13.86 2.18 7.56
C SER A 323 14.35 3.00 6.35
N TYR A 324 14.30 4.33 6.45
CA TYR A 324 14.77 5.23 5.39
C TYR A 324 16.27 5.07 5.14
N ASN A 325 17.07 4.90 6.19
CA ASN A 325 18.52 4.77 6.12
C ASN A 325 19.00 3.32 5.97
N TYR A 326 18.10 2.33 5.92
CA TYR A 326 18.47 0.93 5.80
C TYR A 326 19.31 0.67 4.54
N ASP A 327 18.85 1.14 3.39
CA ASP A 327 19.58 1.08 2.13
C ASP A 327 19.05 2.15 1.15
N ARG A 328 19.72 3.30 1.10
CA ARG A 328 19.27 4.43 0.28
C ARG A 328 19.33 4.16 -1.23
N ASP A 329 20.26 3.35 -1.66
CA ASP A 329 20.39 2.99 -3.08
C ASP A 329 19.22 2.12 -3.56
N LYS A 330 18.53 1.48 -2.61
CA LYS A 330 17.36 0.65 -2.84
C LYS A 330 16.03 1.34 -2.50
N GLU A 331 16.04 2.65 -2.30
CA GLU A 331 14.84 3.43 -1.92
C GLU A 331 14.14 2.87 -0.67
N SER A 332 14.90 2.31 0.29
CA SER A 332 14.35 1.75 1.51
C SER A 332 13.58 2.79 2.31
N HIS A 333 12.47 2.39 2.91
CA HIS A 333 11.59 3.26 3.69
C HIS A 333 10.71 2.43 4.62
N LEU A 334 10.06 3.08 5.58
CA LEU A 334 9.02 2.47 6.39
C LEU A 334 7.80 2.18 5.53
N MET A 335 7.26 0.98 5.60
CA MET A 335 6.14 0.51 4.80
C MET A 335 4.94 1.47 4.85
N LYS A 336 4.41 1.87 3.70
CA LYS A 336 3.21 2.72 3.62
C LYS A 336 1.93 1.90 3.81
N ASN A 337 0.81 2.54 4.16
CA ASN A 337 -0.48 1.83 4.22
C ASN A 337 -0.90 1.24 2.86
N SER A 338 -0.60 1.90 1.74
CA SER A 338 -0.86 1.35 0.41
C SER A 338 -0.02 0.09 0.12
N GLU A 339 1.21 0.03 0.62
CA GLU A 339 2.08 -1.14 0.45
C GLU A 339 1.66 -2.30 1.37
N TRP A 340 1.22 -1.97 2.61
CA TRP A 340 0.56 -2.93 3.47
C TRP A 340 -0.67 -3.54 2.78
N GLY A 341 -1.51 -2.68 2.19
CA GLY A 341 -2.67 -3.11 1.42
C GLY A 341 -2.30 -4.02 0.25
N ALA A 342 -1.18 -3.72 -0.45
CA ALA A 342 -0.70 -4.58 -1.54
C ALA A 342 -0.34 -5.99 -1.05
N VAL A 343 0.30 -6.11 0.11
CA VAL A 343 0.57 -7.41 0.72
C VAL A 343 -0.73 -8.08 1.17
N ALA A 344 -1.60 -7.35 1.88
CA ALA A 344 -2.84 -7.90 2.43
C ALA A 344 -3.79 -8.44 1.33
N TYR A 345 -3.95 -7.70 0.24
CA TYR A 345 -4.81 -8.14 -0.87
C TYR A 345 -4.22 -9.31 -1.64
N LEU A 346 -2.92 -9.29 -1.91
CA LEU A 346 -2.27 -10.44 -2.53
C LEU A 346 -2.34 -11.69 -1.63
N THR A 347 -2.23 -11.49 -0.31
CA THR A 347 -2.41 -12.57 0.67
C THR A 347 -3.78 -13.22 0.57
N GLN A 348 -4.83 -12.44 0.48
CA GLN A 348 -6.21 -12.96 0.45
C GLN A 348 -6.68 -13.34 -0.96
N SER A 349 -5.83 -13.14 -1.99
CA SER A 349 -6.11 -13.55 -3.35
C SER A 349 -5.82 -15.04 -3.59
N GLN A 350 -6.16 -15.50 -4.81
CA GLN A 350 -5.84 -16.84 -5.29
C GLN A 350 -4.33 -17.16 -5.30
N TYR A 351 -3.47 -16.16 -5.17
CA TYR A 351 -2.00 -16.34 -5.15
C TYR A 351 -1.39 -16.36 -3.75
N GLY A 352 -2.22 -16.24 -2.73
CA GLY A 352 -1.84 -16.28 -1.32
C GLY A 352 -2.67 -17.29 -0.52
N ARG A 353 -3.43 -16.82 0.45
CA ARG A 353 -4.27 -17.65 1.34
C ARG A 353 -5.65 -17.99 0.74
N ASN A 354 -5.99 -17.43 -0.39
CA ASN A 354 -7.26 -17.69 -1.10
C ASN A 354 -8.49 -17.58 -0.18
N GLY A 355 -8.61 -16.50 0.59
CA GLY A 355 -9.70 -16.29 1.53
C GLY A 355 -9.53 -16.95 2.90
N ASN A 356 -8.45 -17.66 3.16
CA ASN A 356 -8.15 -18.22 4.48
C ASN A 356 -7.35 -17.23 5.33
N GLU A 357 -7.65 -17.22 6.62
CA GLU A 357 -6.98 -16.37 7.59
C GLU A 357 -5.53 -16.85 7.86
N ILE A 358 -4.63 -15.91 8.18
CA ILE A 358 -3.27 -16.23 8.63
C ILE A 358 -3.30 -16.58 10.11
N THR A 359 -2.57 -17.63 10.50
CA THR A 359 -2.38 -17.95 11.92
C THR A 359 -1.62 -16.81 12.63
N ILE A 360 -2.10 -16.45 13.80
CA ILE A 360 -1.57 -15.34 14.59
C ILE A 360 -0.20 -15.72 15.18
N ASN A 361 0.77 -14.84 15.08
CA ASN A 361 1.98 -14.92 15.90
C ASN A 361 1.64 -14.62 17.36
N GLY A 362 1.43 -15.66 18.16
CA GLY A 362 1.09 -15.58 19.58
C GLY A 362 2.30 -15.57 20.53
N SER A 363 3.51 -15.36 20.05
CA SER A 363 4.73 -15.43 20.85
C SER A 363 4.72 -14.44 22.02
N SER A 364 4.81 -14.93 23.25
CA SER A 364 4.89 -14.10 24.45
C SER A 364 6.15 -13.24 24.51
N SER A 365 7.20 -13.66 23.84
CA SER A 365 8.49 -12.97 23.73
C SER A 365 8.64 -12.21 22.41
N PHE A 366 7.55 -12.11 21.60
CA PHE A 366 7.55 -11.43 20.30
C PHE A 366 8.63 -12.00 19.34
N ILE A 367 8.73 -13.31 19.30
CA ILE A 367 9.69 -13.99 18.42
C ILE A 367 9.13 -14.03 17.00
N THR A 368 9.90 -13.54 16.05
CA THR A 368 9.57 -13.44 14.63
C THR A 368 9.39 -14.81 13.98
N GLY A 369 8.43 -14.94 13.07
CA GLY A 369 8.15 -16.19 12.37
C GLY A 369 7.53 -17.29 13.22
N THR A 370 7.03 -16.96 14.42
CA THR A 370 6.33 -17.92 15.29
C THR A 370 4.94 -18.24 14.70
N GLY A 371 4.49 -19.49 14.91
CA GLY A 371 3.22 -19.97 14.36
C GLY A 371 3.38 -20.89 13.15
N GLY A 372 4.62 -21.13 12.73
CA GLY A 372 4.95 -22.02 11.61
C GLY A 372 4.51 -21.43 10.26
N VAL A 373 4.45 -22.27 9.24
CA VAL A 373 4.12 -21.83 7.87
C VAL A 373 2.73 -21.24 7.73
N GLU A 374 1.78 -21.63 8.58
CA GLU A 374 0.41 -21.10 8.59
C GLU A 374 0.33 -19.62 9.01
N ALA A 375 1.36 -19.09 9.67
CA ALA A 375 1.50 -17.69 10.02
C ALA A 375 2.06 -16.84 8.86
N SER A 376 2.29 -17.45 7.69
CA SER A 376 2.77 -16.73 6.52
C SER A 376 1.66 -16.40 5.53
N THR A 377 1.88 -15.38 4.71
CA THR A 377 0.95 -14.90 3.67
C THR A 377 0.65 -15.92 2.57
N THR A 378 1.40 -17.00 2.47
CA THR A 378 1.21 -18.09 1.49
C THR A 378 0.90 -19.43 2.13
N GLY A 379 0.91 -19.55 3.47
CA GLY A 379 0.77 -20.84 4.17
C GLY A 379 1.94 -21.79 3.96
N ASN A 380 3.09 -21.28 3.50
CA ASN A 380 4.33 -22.03 3.30
C ASN A 380 5.56 -21.16 3.60
N LEU A 381 6.77 -21.67 3.36
CA LEU A 381 8.02 -20.96 3.66
C LEU A 381 8.26 -19.71 2.80
N TYR A 382 7.51 -19.49 1.71
CA TYR A 382 7.78 -18.42 0.76
C TYR A 382 7.04 -17.11 1.06
N GLY A 383 6.08 -17.11 1.99
CA GLY A 383 5.32 -15.92 2.37
C GLY A 383 6.05 -14.98 3.33
N ILE A 384 5.39 -13.85 3.60
CA ILE A 384 5.73 -12.89 4.65
C ILE A 384 5.11 -13.40 5.95
N TYR A 385 5.82 -13.30 7.05
CA TYR A 385 5.38 -13.67 8.40
C TYR A 385 5.00 -12.43 9.20
N ASP A 386 4.41 -12.67 10.34
CA ASP A 386 4.13 -11.68 11.39
C ASP A 386 3.11 -10.58 11.01
N MET A 387 2.52 -10.62 9.80
CA MET A 387 1.43 -9.72 9.38
C MET A 387 0.14 -9.89 10.22
N SER A 388 0.12 -10.85 11.12
CA SER A 388 -0.97 -11.13 12.06
C SER A 388 -0.39 -11.49 13.42
N GLY A 389 -0.61 -10.66 14.43
CA GLY A 389 -0.03 -10.84 15.77
C GLY A 389 1.42 -10.37 15.87
N GLY A 390 2.24 -11.00 16.75
CA GLY A 390 3.55 -10.44 17.05
C GLY A 390 3.44 -9.13 17.83
N ALA A 391 3.98 -8.06 17.32
CA ALA A 391 3.78 -6.71 17.82
C ALA A 391 3.01 -5.84 16.81
N TRP A 392 2.31 -4.81 17.26
CA TRP A 392 1.75 -3.82 16.36
C TRP A 392 2.82 -3.20 15.47
N GLU A 393 2.64 -3.23 14.17
CA GLU A 393 3.61 -2.76 13.20
C GLU A 393 3.35 -1.30 12.82
N LYS A 394 4.36 -0.44 13.02
CA LYS A 394 4.32 0.95 12.58
C LYS A 394 4.43 1.01 11.07
N VAL A 395 3.61 1.86 10.45
CA VAL A 395 3.64 2.15 9.03
C VAL A 395 3.85 3.65 8.79
N ALA A 396 4.45 4.00 7.66
CA ALA A 396 4.60 5.38 7.24
C ALA A 396 3.26 5.93 6.74
N ALA A 397 2.35 6.13 7.66
CA ALA A 397 1.02 6.66 7.41
C ALA A 397 0.62 7.59 8.55
N PHE A 398 0.10 8.76 8.21
CA PHE A 398 -0.31 9.73 9.22
C PHE A 398 -1.47 10.61 8.74
N ASN A 399 -2.19 11.14 9.72
CA ASN A 399 -3.23 12.11 9.50
C ASN A 399 -2.58 13.51 9.47
N ASP A 400 -2.44 14.09 8.28
CA ASP A 400 -1.76 15.36 8.03
C ASP A 400 -2.61 16.54 8.51
N THR A 401 -2.50 16.86 9.79
CA THR A 401 -3.17 17.98 10.44
C THR A 401 -2.11 18.93 10.97
N ASP A 402 -1.93 20.09 10.41
CA ASP A 402 -0.84 21.06 10.69
C ASP A 402 -0.62 21.45 12.16
N SER A 403 -1.30 20.85 13.12
CA SER A 403 -1.34 21.31 14.50
C SER A 403 -1.14 20.24 15.60
N ASN A 404 -0.68 19.03 15.24
CA ASN A 404 -0.60 17.98 16.23
C ASN A 404 0.76 17.90 16.92
N ASN A 405 0.74 17.98 18.25
CA ASN A 405 1.93 17.85 19.08
C ASN A 405 2.67 16.50 18.91
N TYR A 406 1.94 15.42 18.63
CA TYR A 406 2.54 14.10 18.42
C TYR A 406 3.31 14.00 17.11
N GLU A 407 2.84 14.68 16.05
CA GLU A 407 3.57 14.76 14.77
C GLU A 407 4.94 15.42 14.94
N THR A 408 5.01 16.51 15.73
CA THR A 408 6.27 17.21 15.99
C THR A 408 7.14 16.50 17.03
N THR A 409 6.57 15.85 18.02
CA THR A 409 7.32 15.21 19.11
C THR A 409 7.90 13.86 18.67
N TYR A 410 7.11 13.01 18.01
CA TYR A 410 7.51 11.65 17.72
C TYR A 410 7.68 11.37 16.22
N GLY A 411 7.06 12.15 15.36
CA GLY A 411 7.07 11.98 13.90
C GLY A 411 7.82 13.06 13.13
N SER A 412 8.65 13.88 13.78
CA SER A 412 9.32 15.04 13.17
C SER A 412 10.19 14.69 11.95
N SER A 413 10.64 13.44 11.81
CA SER A 413 11.43 12.99 10.66
C SER A 413 10.64 12.83 9.36
N PHE A 414 9.30 12.70 9.41
CA PHE A 414 8.48 12.48 8.21
C PHE A 414 7.07 13.12 8.26
N ALA A 415 6.60 13.50 9.44
CA ALA A 415 5.37 14.23 9.67
C ALA A 415 5.67 15.65 10.19
N GLY A 416 4.71 16.40 10.66
CA GLY A 416 4.90 17.75 11.15
C GLY A 416 5.46 18.69 10.07
N THR A 417 6.47 19.48 10.37
CA THR A 417 7.06 20.46 9.42
C THR A 417 7.89 19.82 8.31
N ALA A 418 8.45 18.64 8.54
CA ALA A 418 9.32 17.94 7.58
C ALA A 418 8.57 17.08 6.55
N LYS A 419 7.25 17.09 6.57
CA LYS A 419 6.30 16.26 5.78
C LYS A 419 6.92 15.49 4.60
N ALA A 420 7.14 14.19 4.80
CA ALA A 420 7.63 13.32 3.73
C ALA A 420 6.71 13.39 2.50
N SER A 421 7.27 13.21 1.32
CA SER A 421 6.47 13.08 0.10
C SER A 421 5.62 11.81 0.15
N THR A 422 4.58 11.73 -0.66
CA THR A 422 3.73 10.54 -0.80
C THR A 422 4.49 9.33 -1.34
N LYS A 423 5.67 9.54 -1.91
CA LYS A 423 6.61 8.48 -2.25
C LYS A 423 7.00 7.63 -1.03
N TYR A 424 7.09 8.25 0.16
CA TYR A 424 7.58 7.62 1.39
C TYR A 424 6.57 7.59 2.54
N ALA A 425 5.36 8.13 2.35
CA ALA A 425 4.33 8.10 3.38
C ALA A 425 2.91 8.19 2.78
N THR A 426 1.97 7.46 3.33
CA THR A 426 0.54 7.67 3.05
C THR A 426 0.02 8.79 3.94
N LYS A 427 -0.59 9.81 3.33
CA LYS A 427 -1.15 10.96 4.03
C LYS A 427 -2.67 10.93 3.98
N TYR A 428 -3.29 11.22 5.10
CA TYR A 428 -4.73 11.37 5.22
C TYR A 428 -5.08 12.78 5.71
N SER A 429 -6.25 13.28 5.34
CA SER A 429 -6.77 14.55 5.83
C SER A 429 -8.03 14.28 6.65
N ASN A 430 -7.91 14.33 7.97
CA ASN A 430 -9.00 14.06 8.88
C ASN A 430 -8.93 14.98 10.10
N ASN A 431 -9.94 15.83 10.29
CA ASN A 431 -10.05 16.76 11.42
C ASN A 431 -10.92 16.21 12.57
N SER A 432 -11.26 14.92 12.57
CA SER A 432 -12.02 14.33 13.65
C SER A 432 -11.24 14.36 14.96
N THR A 433 -11.88 14.81 16.02
CA THR A 433 -11.33 14.80 17.38
C THR A 433 -11.60 13.48 18.11
N THR A 434 -12.42 12.63 17.52
CA THR A 434 -12.80 11.33 18.07
C THR A 434 -12.57 10.23 17.06
N ASN A 435 -12.17 9.06 17.57
CA ASN A 435 -12.12 7.87 16.75
C ASN A 435 -13.54 7.35 16.48
N SER A 436 -13.80 7.02 15.23
CA SER A 436 -15.03 6.36 14.80
C SER A 436 -14.67 5.31 13.75
N GLY A 437 -15.29 4.14 13.84
CA GLY A 437 -15.15 3.10 12.79
C GLY A 437 -15.52 3.60 11.39
N THR A 438 -16.41 4.57 11.29
CA THR A 438 -16.78 5.17 9.99
C THR A 438 -15.63 5.90 9.32
N LEU A 439 -14.60 6.34 10.04
CA LEU A 439 -13.40 6.95 9.46
C LEU A 439 -12.63 5.98 8.56
N LEU A 440 -12.64 4.69 8.86
CA LEU A 440 -12.07 3.66 7.98
C LEU A 440 -12.63 3.75 6.57
N TYR A 441 -13.93 3.99 6.47
CA TYR A 441 -14.63 4.09 5.22
C TYR A 441 -14.57 5.50 4.58
N THR A 442 -14.74 6.55 5.38
CA THR A 442 -14.87 7.93 4.85
C THR A 442 -13.54 8.60 4.51
N VAL A 443 -12.46 8.20 5.18
CA VAL A 443 -11.13 8.81 5.07
C VAL A 443 -10.09 7.85 4.47
N GLY A 444 -10.27 6.54 4.65
CA GLY A 444 -9.41 5.51 4.05
C GLY A 444 -9.25 5.68 2.54
N LYS A 445 -8.15 5.21 2.00
CA LYS A 445 -7.81 5.31 0.57
C LYS A 445 -7.99 3.99 -0.16
N THR A 446 -8.17 4.09 -1.47
CA THR A 446 -8.15 2.93 -2.37
C THR A 446 -6.85 2.15 -2.21
N GLY A 447 -6.94 0.86 -1.98
CA GLY A 447 -5.79 -0.03 -1.88
C GLY A 447 -5.01 0.01 -0.56
N ASP A 448 -5.46 0.74 0.45
CA ASP A 448 -4.79 0.80 1.76
C ASP A 448 -5.29 -0.26 2.77
N SER A 449 -6.15 -1.14 2.35
CA SER A 449 -6.81 -2.16 3.17
C SER A 449 -7.52 -1.60 4.42
N THR A 450 -8.20 -0.47 4.26
CA THR A 450 -9.08 0.12 5.28
C THR A 450 -10.53 0.22 4.78
N LYS A 451 -10.85 1.18 3.88
CA LYS A 451 -12.23 1.41 3.44
C LYS A 451 -12.86 0.23 2.71
N GLU A 452 -12.08 -0.51 1.93
CA GLU A 452 -12.55 -1.58 1.07
C GLU A 452 -12.85 -2.87 1.84
N VAL A 453 -12.31 -3.02 3.03
CA VAL A 453 -12.47 -4.20 3.88
C VAL A 453 -13.26 -3.91 5.16
N TYR A 454 -13.75 -2.68 5.33
CA TYR A 454 -14.57 -2.30 6.47
C TYR A 454 -15.94 -2.97 6.40
N THR A 455 -16.37 -3.58 7.51
CA THR A 455 -17.61 -4.37 7.57
C THR A 455 -18.88 -3.55 7.78
N GLY A 456 -18.72 -2.23 8.03
CA GLY A 456 -19.84 -1.33 8.33
C GLY A 456 -20.32 -1.40 9.79
N SER A 457 -19.69 -2.20 10.63
CA SER A 457 -20.07 -2.38 12.02
C SER A 457 -18.89 -2.16 12.97
N GLY A 458 -19.04 -1.20 13.87
CA GLY A 458 -18.11 -0.99 14.99
C GLY A 458 -16.68 -0.73 14.57
N THR A 459 -15.78 -1.56 15.05
CA THR A 459 -14.33 -1.48 14.91
C THR A 459 -13.76 -2.74 14.27
N ALA A 460 -14.47 -3.32 13.28
CA ALA A 460 -14.06 -4.55 12.64
C ALA A 460 -13.93 -4.40 11.12
N ASN A 461 -12.86 -4.98 10.59
CA ASN A 461 -12.67 -5.27 9.17
C ASN A 461 -12.99 -6.75 8.88
N TRP A 462 -12.71 -7.22 7.67
CA TRP A 462 -12.84 -8.63 7.31
C TRP A 462 -12.13 -9.51 8.35
N PHE A 463 -12.57 -10.73 8.53
CA PHE A 463 -12.12 -11.70 9.54
C PHE A 463 -12.31 -11.27 11.00
N SER A 464 -13.09 -10.21 11.25
CA SER A 464 -13.24 -9.57 12.56
C SER A 464 -11.96 -8.90 13.07
N ASP A 465 -11.04 -8.58 12.17
CA ASP A 465 -9.80 -7.88 12.48
C ASP A 465 -10.10 -6.53 13.15
N TYR A 466 -9.46 -6.28 14.29
CA TYR A 466 -9.63 -5.04 15.04
C TYR A 466 -9.15 -3.84 14.22
N SER A 467 -10.04 -2.89 14.00
CA SER A 467 -9.76 -1.80 13.08
C SER A 467 -10.29 -0.46 13.58
N HIS A 468 -9.36 0.47 13.72
CA HIS A 468 -9.61 1.87 14.00
C HIS A 468 -8.81 2.73 13.04
N PHE A 469 -9.33 3.91 12.75
CA PHE A 469 -8.62 4.91 11.95
C PHE A 469 -7.90 5.91 12.84
N SER A 470 -6.81 6.51 12.36
CA SER A 470 -6.14 7.62 13.04
C SER A 470 -7.04 8.85 13.09
N TYR A 471 -6.85 9.69 14.08
CA TYR A 471 -7.60 10.91 14.28
C TYR A 471 -6.72 12.01 14.91
N LEU A 472 -7.26 13.20 15.11
CA LEU A 472 -6.47 14.37 15.48
C LEU A 472 -5.51 14.16 16.66
N SER A 473 -5.96 13.45 17.71
CA SER A 473 -5.13 13.24 18.93
C SER A 473 -4.10 12.11 18.79
N TYR A 474 -4.29 11.19 17.82
CA TYR A 474 -3.41 10.04 17.58
C TYR A 474 -3.25 9.88 16.06
N PRO A 475 -2.31 10.64 15.47
CA PRO A 475 -2.26 10.82 14.01
C PRO A 475 -1.64 9.67 13.23
N PHE A 476 -0.91 8.76 13.87
CA PHE A 476 -0.19 7.69 13.20
C PHE A 476 -1.00 6.39 13.11
N PHE A 477 -0.55 5.49 12.28
CA PHE A 477 -1.13 4.17 12.08
C PHE A 477 -0.22 3.05 12.54
N VAL A 478 -0.87 1.98 13.00
CA VAL A 478 -0.27 0.68 13.26
C VAL A 478 -1.13 -0.42 12.64
N ARG A 479 -0.50 -1.53 12.25
CA ARG A 479 -1.12 -2.63 11.51
C ARG A 479 -0.87 -3.98 12.18
N GLY A 480 -1.55 -5.04 11.71
CA GLY A 480 -1.30 -6.44 12.07
C GLY A 480 -1.94 -6.91 13.37
N GLY A 481 -2.21 -6.01 14.28
CA GLY A 481 -2.58 -6.37 15.66
C GLY A 481 -1.36 -6.85 16.46
N ASP A 482 -1.52 -7.02 17.77
CA ASP A 482 -0.49 -7.67 18.58
C ASP A 482 -0.93 -9.06 19.04
N ARG A 483 0.02 -9.83 19.54
CA ARG A 483 -0.18 -11.19 20.06
C ARG A 483 -1.32 -11.32 21.07
N SER A 484 -1.70 -10.24 21.77
CA SER A 484 -2.74 -10.25 22.80
C SER A 484 -4.14 -10.00 22.23
N ARG A 485 -4.27 -9.62 20.96
CA ARG A 485 -5.55 -9.39 20.29
C ARG A 485 -6.30 -10.66 19.96
N GLY A 486 -5.64 -11.83 20.01
CA GLY A 486 -6.26 -13.09 19.64
C GLY A 486 -6.84 -13.04 18.22
N SER A 487 -8.03 -13.56 18.02
CA SER A 487 -8.73 -13.58 16.71
C SER A 487 -9.06 -12.20 16.14
N SER A 488 -8.71 -11.11 16.80
CA SER A 488 -8.84 -9.74 16.26
C SER A 488 -7.53 -9.19 15.70
N ALA A 489 -6.42 -9.93 15.77
CA ALA A 489 -5.22 -9.64 15.01
C ALA A 489 -5.36 -10.20 13.59
N GLY A 490 -4.84 -9.52 12.59
CA GLY A 490 -4.92 -9.98 11.21
C GLY A 490 -4.39 -8.97 10.20
N VAL A 491 -4.28 -9.40 8.95
CA VAL A 491 -3.71 -8.57 7.86
C VAL A 491 -4.53 -7.30 7.58
N PHE A 492 -5.81 -7.29 7.94
CA PHE A 492 -6.68 -6.12 7.81
C PHE A 492 -6.81 -5.32 9.11
N SER A 493 -6.11 -5.75 10.17
CA SER A 493 -6.11 -5.01 11.43
C SER A 493 -5.40 -3.67 11.26
N SER A 494 -5.99 -2.63 11.84
CA SER A 494 -5.42 -1.28 11.89
C SER A 494 -5.77 -0.61 13.22
N SER A 495 -4.92 0.31 13.68
CA SER A 495 -5.23 1.16 14.81
C SER A 495 -4.52 2.49 14.71
N TYR A 496 -4.94 3.42 15.56
CA TYR A 496 -4.27 4.70 15.74
C TYR A 496 -3.14 4.60 16.77
N ASP A 497 -2.15 5.48 16.64
CA ASP A 497 -0.99 5.56 17.54
C ASP A 497 -0.52 6.99 17.74
N GLY A 498 -0.04 7.30 18.96
CA GLY A 498 0.58 8.58 19.28
C GLY A 498 2.02 8.71 18.81
N GLY A 499 2.64 7.62 18.36
CA GLY A 499 4.01 7.61 17.88
C GLY A 499 5.09 7.42 18.95
N ASP A 500 4.72 7.34 20.23
CA ASP A 500 5.64 7.32 21.38
C ASP A 500 6.48 6.05 21.54
N GLY A 501 6.13 4.97 20.85
CA GLY A 501 6.95 3.76 20.80
C GLY A 501 6.62 2.69 21.82
N GLN A 502 5.55 2.82 22.57
CA GLN A 502 5.18 1.77 23.52
C GLN A 502 4.66 0.51 22.80
N ARG A 503 5.47 -0.56 22.76
CA ARG A 503 5.15 -1.91 22.26
C ARG A 503 5.00 -2.06 20.74
N LEU A 504 5.57 -1.16 19.93
CA LEU A 504 5.36 -1.11 18.50
C LEU A 504 6.64 -1.31 17.69
N LEU A 505 6.50 -1.90 16.53
CA LEU A 505 7.53 -2.32 15.58
C LEU A 505 7.56 -1.48 14.31
N PHE A 506 8.54 -1.72 13.48
CA PHE A 506 8.54 -1.23 12.10
C PHE A 506 8.89 -2.32 11.09
N VAL A 507 8.31 -2.23 9.89
CA VAL A 507 8.64 -3.08 8.74
C VAL A 507 9.19 -2.18 7.64
N PRO A 508 10.44 -2.34 7.23
CA PRO A 508 10.97 -1.61 6.09
C PRO A 508 10.48 -2.24 4.78
N CYS A 509 10.19 -1.39 3.84
CA CYS A 509 9.96 -1.75 2.45
C CYS A 509 11.12 -1.26 1.59
N CYS A 510 11.59 -2.06 0.67
CA CYS A 510 12.60 -1.69 -0.30
C CYS A 510 12.01 -1.75 -1.70
N VAL A 511 12.15 -0.68 -2.47
CA VAL A 511 11.66 -0.60 -3.85
C VAL A 511 12.76 -1.01 -4.81
N GLY A 512 12.44 -1.93 -5.71
CA GLY A 512 13.29 -2.24 -6.84
C GLY A 512 13.38 -1.03 -7.76
N ARG A 513 14.55 -0.42 -7.86
CA ARG A 513 14.81 0.66 -8.81
C ARG A 513 14.57 0.12 -10.22
N CYS A 514 13.55 0.61 -10.91
CA CYS A 514 13.40 0.37 -12.32
C CYS A 514 14.50 1.14 -13.04
N VAL A 515 15.60 0.47 -13.35
CA VAL A 515 16.49 0.94 -14.42
C VAL A 515 15.71 0.71 -15.71
N ALA A 516 15.27 1.81 -16.34
CA ALA A 516 14.84 1.75 -17.73
C ALA A 516 16.07 1.34 -18.55
N LEU A 517 16.06 0.15 -19.10
CA LEU A 517 16.85 -0.24 -20.26
C LEU A 517 15.98 -0.05 -21.48
#